data_1863039662abcec9f007d7ed7610bcee
#
_entry.id   1863039662abcec9f007d7ed7610bcee
#
_cell.length_a   1.000
_cell.length_b   1.000
_cell.length_c   1.000
_cell.angle_alpha   90.00
_cell.angle_beta   90.00
_cell.angle_gamma   90.00
#
_symmetry.space_group_name_H-M   'P 1'
#
loop_
_entity.id
_entity.type
_entity.pdbx_description
1 polymer ?
#
loop_
_entity_poly.entity_id
_entity_poly.type
_entity_poly.pdbx_seq_one_letter_code
_entity_poly.pdbx_strand_id
1 'polypeptide(L)' 'MAQSSVDIKLTQSVINKLAMRGIRSPCKVNVTVEKGLATLTGTVTQAHQKTAATSVATGTSGIKRVVNQLVVKAAERGSH' A
#
# COMPACT_ATOMS: atom_id res chain seq x y z
N MET A 1 7.75 0.36 -19.98
CA MET A 1 8.39 0.48 -19.59
C MET A 1 8.80 -0.10 -18.40
N ALA A 2 9.68 -0.62 -18.15
CA ALA A 2 10.10 -1.30 -17.00
C ALA A 2 10.40 -0.36 -15.88
N GLN A 3 10.16 -0.77 -14.69
CA GLN A 3 10.52 0.04 -13.55
C GLN A 3 12.01 -0.12 -13.32
N SER A 4 12.62 0.84 -12.72
CA SER A 4 14.03 0.75 -12.41
C SER A 4 14.22 -0.20 -11.24
N SER A 5 15.45 -0.66 -11.04
CA SER A 5 15.72 -1.55 -9.92
C SER A 5 15.42 -0.89 -8.60
N VAL A 6 15.65 0.40 -8.51
CA VAL A 6 15.34 1.13 -7.27
C VAL A 6 13.85 1.13 -7.01
N ASP A 7 13.05 1.34 -8.05
CA ASP A 7 11.60 1.35 -7.89
C ASP A 7 11.11 -0.03 -7.46
N ILE A 8 11.68 -1.07 -8.00
CA ILE A 8 11.29 -2.42 -7.63
C ILE A 8 11.64 -2.69 -6.16
N LYS A 9 12.81 -2.24 -5.73
CA LYS A 9 13.19 -2.43 -4.34
C LYS A 9 12.27 -1.67 -3.40
N LEU A 10 11.92 -0.46 -3.77
CA LEU A 10 11.02 0.34 -2.96
C LEU A 10 9.64 -0.31 -2.88
N THR A 11 9.18 -0.85 -3.99
CA THR A 11 7.90 -1.55 -4.01
C THR A 11 7.92 -2.71 -3.03
N GLN A 12 8.99 -3.51 -3.04
CA GLN A 12 9.09 -4.64 -2.15
C GLN A 12 9.17 -4.19 -0.70
N SER A 13 9.90 -3.12 -0.43
CA SER A 13 10.01 -2.61 0.93
C SER A 13 8.65 -2.18 1.47
N VAL A 14 7.88 -1.49 0.65
CA VAL A 14 6.56 -1.04 1.08
C VAL A 14 5.66 -2.24 1.33
N ILE A 15 5.67 -3.22 0.45
CA ILE A 15 4.85 -4.42 0.60
C ILE A 15 5.21 -5.15 1.89
N ASN A 16 6.50 -5.30 2.15
CA ASN A 16 6.94 -6.00 3.35
C ASN A 16 6.50 -5.25 4.61
N LYS A 17 6.61 -3.94 4.60
CA LYS A 17 6.21 -3.15 5.75
C LYS A 17 4.70 -3.18 5.95
N LEU A 18 3.95 -3.22 4.88
CA LEU A 18 2.50 -3.34 4.98
C LEU A 18 2.14 -4.66 5.64
N ALA A 19 2.79 -5.73 5.25
CA ALA A 19 2.52 -7.02 5.85
C ALA A 19 2.85 -7.01 7.34
N MET A 20 3.91 -6.32 7.71
CA MET A 20 4.28 -6.23 9.12
C MET A 20 3.28 -5.43 9.94
N ARG A 21 2.49 -4.59 9.28
CA ARG A 21 1.47 -3.84 9.98
C ARG A 21 0.15 -4.57 9.94
N GLY A 22 0.11 -5.79 9.44
CA GLY A 22 -1.11 -6.57 9.40
C GLY A 22 -1.96 -6.32 8.16
N ILE A 23 -1.44 -5.60 7.18
CA ILE A 23 -2.19 -5.33 5.97
C ILE A 23 -1.89 -6.43 4.99
N ARG A 24 -2.60 -7.53 5.12
CA ARG A 24 -2.41 -8.65 4.25
C ARG A 24 -3.75 -9.36 4.19
N SER A 25 -3.85 -10.52 3.63
CA SER A 25 -5.15 -11.17 3.47
C SER A 25 -6.01 -10.96 4.70
N PRO A 26 -7.29 -10.63 4.53
CA PRO A 26 -7.99 -10.55 3.24
C PRO A 26 -7.81 -9.23 2.52
N CYS A 27 -6.97 -8.35 2.99
CA CYS A 27 -6.73 -7.10 2.30
C CYS A 27 -5.94 -7.36 1.04
N LYS A 28 -6.25 -6.64 -0.01
CA LYS A 28 -5.52 -6.75 -1.26
C LYS A 28 -4.94 -5.40 -1.58
N VAL A 29 -3.67 -5.26 -1.45
CA VAL A 29 -3.00 -3.98 -1.69
C VAL A 29 -1.94 -4.17 -2.75
N ASN A 30 -1.99 -3.33 -3.75
CA ASN A 30 -0.98 -3.31 -4.78
C ASN A 30 -0.20 -2.02 -4.65
N VAL A 31 1.09 -2.11 -4.81
CA VAL A 31 1.97 -0.95 -4.70
C VAL A 31 2.74 -0.81 -6.00
N THR A 32 2.76 0.38 -6.54
CA THR A 32 3.54 0.67 -7.72
C THR A 32 4.38 1.89 -7.40
N VAL A 33 5.67 1.82 -7.65
CA VAL A 33 6.56 2.94 -7.40
C VAL A 33 7.23 3.32 -8.71
N GLU A 34 7.16 4.63 -9.05
CA GLU A 34 7.81 5.12 -10.22
C GLU A 34 8.41 6.45 -9.88
N LYS A 35 9.68 6.63 -10.05
CA LYS A 35 10.37 7.89 -9.79
C LYS A 35 10.04 8.50 -8.44
N GLY A 36 9.98 7.66 -7.45
CA GLY A 36 9.69 8.12 -6.09
C GLY A 36 8.22 8.33 -5.78
N LEU A 37 7.33 8.06 -6.74
CA LEU A 37 5.90 8.20 -6.51
C LEU A 37 5.35 6.81 -6.23
N ALA A 38 4.81 6.60 -5.06
CA ALA A 38 4.19 5.33 -4.70
C ALA A 38 2.68 5.45 -4.86
N THR A 39 2.11 4.54 -5.61
CA THR A 39 0.66 4.50 -5.80
C THR A 39 0.15 3.24 -5.12
N LEU A 40 -0.78 3.41 -4.23
CA LEU A 40 -1.37 2.29 -3.50
C LEU A 40 -2.78 2.08 -4.03
N THR A 41 -3.06 0.86 -4.46
CA THR A 41 -4.39 0.55 -4.95
C THR A 41 -4.85 -0.75 -4.32
N GLY A 42 -6.11 -1.00 -4.35
CA GLY A 42 -6.66 -2.24 -3.84
C GLY A 42 -7.72 -1.99 -2.79
N THR A 43 -7.90 -2.95 -1.91
CA THR A 43 -8.97 -2.92 -0.94
C THR A 43 -8.44 -3.28 0.44
N VAL A 44 -8.88 -2.55 1.43
CA VAL A 44 -8.57 -2.87 2.83
C VAL A 44 -9.89 -3.01 3.57
N THR A 45 -9.85 -3.61 4.73
CA THR A 45 -11.09 -3.86 5.48
C THR A 45 -11.40 -2.77 6.50
N GLN A 46 -10.44 -1.95 6.83
CA GLN A 46 -10.66 -0.91 7.82
C GLN A 46 -9.98 0.39 7.41
N ALA A 47 -10.56 1.50 7.82
CA ALA A 47 -10.02 2.79 7.46
C ALA A 47 -8.61 3.02 7.99
N HIS A 48 -8.30 2.53 9.19
CA HIS A 48 -6.97 2.74 9.74
C HIS A 48 -5.90 2.02 8.92
N GLN A 49 -6.28 0.95 8.21
CA GLN A 49 -5.33 0.26 7.35
C GLN A 49 -4.97 1.11 6.15
N LYS A 50 -5.93 1.87 5.65
CA LYS A 50 -5.67 2.78 4.55
C LYS A 50 -4.68 3.85 4.98
N THR A 51 -4.89 4.42 6.16
CA THR A 51 -3.98 5.43 6.70
C THR A 51 -2.61 4.84 6.99
N ALA A 52 -2.59 3.63 7.56
CA ALA A 52 -1.33 2.97 7.87
C ALA A 52 -0.53 2.70 6.60
N ALA A 53 -1.20 2.34 5.51
CA ALA A 53 -0.52 2.10 4.25
C ALA A 53 0.16 3.37 3.76
N THR A 54 -0.51 4.51 3.87
CA THR A 54 0.09 5.78 3.47
C THR A 54 1.30 6.09 4.35
N SER A 55 1.18 5.87 5.66
CA SER A 55 2.28 6.14 6.57
C SER A 55 3.48 5.25 6.25
N VAL A 56 3.23 3.99 5.98
CA VAL A 56 4.30 3.06 5.66
C VAL A 56 5.00 3.48 4.37
N ALA A 57 4.23 3.83 3.36
CA ALA A 57 4.80 4.24 2.09
C ALA A 57 5.59 5.53 2.24
N THR A 58 5.04 6.50 2.94
CA THR A 58 5.71 7.77 3.15
C THR A 58 7.01 7.58 3.94
N GLY A 59 7.00 6.64 4.88
CA GLY A 59 8.18 6.40 5.70
C GLY A 59 9.27 5.60 5.01
N THR A 60 9.03 5.11 3.80
CA THR A 60 10.04 4.34 3.10
C THR A 60 11.02 5.30 2.44
N SER A 61 12.32 5.09 2.71
CA SER A 61 13.30 5.95 2.14
C SER A 61 13.26 5.87 0.64
N GLY A 62 13.31 6.96 -0.03
CA GLY A 62 13.26 7.00 -1.50
C GLY A 62 11.90 7.33 -2.06
N ILE A 63 10.86 7.26 -1.24
CA ILE A 63 9.52 7.62 -1.68
C ILE A 63 9.33 9.11 -1.44
N LYS A 64 8.99 9.85 -2.48
CA LYS A 64 8.80 11.28 -2.37
C LYS A 64 7.35 11.65 -2.25
N ARG A 65 6.46 10.89 -2.86
CA ARG A 65 5.05 11.19 -2.80
C ARG A 65 4.27 9.89 -2.76
N VAL A 66 3.11 9.92 -2.19
CA VAL A 66 2.26 8.74 -2.10
C VAL A 66 0.85 9.12 -2.58
N VAL A 67 0.31 8.32 -3.46
CA VAL A 67 -1.07 8.48 -3.90
C VAL A 67 -1.80 7.26 -3.34
N ASN A 68 -2.75 7.50 -2.47
CA ASN A 68 -3.48 6.41 -1.84
C ASN A 68 -4.83 6.27 -2.50
N GLN A 69 -5.01 5.22 -3.26
CA GLN A 69 -6.26 4.94 -3.94
C GLN A 69 -6.89 3.67 -3.36
N LEU A 70 -6.55 3.33 -2.13
CA LEU A 70 -7.14 2.18 -1.50
C LEU A 70 -8.61 2.43 -1.17
N VAL A 71 -9.39 1.40 -1.27
CA VAL A 71 -10.81 1.49 -0.99
C VAL A 71 -11.06 0.68 0.28
N VAL A 72 -11.81 1.25 1.21
CA VAL A 72 -12.15 0.53 2.43
C VAL A 72 -13.43 -0.25 2.17
N LYS A 73 -13.36 -1.57 2.33
CA LYS A 73 -14.52 -2.37 2.16
C LYS A 73 -14.62 -3.21 3.38
N ALA A 74 -15.55 -2.92 4.23
CA ALA A 74 -15.73 -3.67 5.45
C ALA A 74 -16.02 -5.11 5.11
N ALA A 75 -15.53 -5.97 5.95
CA ALA A 75 -15.78 -7.36 5.74
C ALA A 75 -17.27 -7.57 5.76
N GLU A 76 -17.77 -8.37 4.87
CA GLU A 76 -19.08 -8.47 4.76
C GLU A 76 -19.58 -9.24 5.74
N ARG A 77 -20.21 -9.13 6.53
CA ARG A 77 -20.67 -9.75 7.46
C ARG A 77 -21.95 -9.57 7.52
N GLY A 78 -22.47 -9.68 6.85
CA GLY A 78 -23.72 -9.54 6.86
C GLY A 78 -24.26 -8.34 7.12
N SER A 79 -24.21 -7.75 7.16
CA SER A 79 -24.62 -6.67 7.42
C SER A 79 -25.40 -6.16 6.96
N HIS A 80 -25.63 -6.25 7.01
CA HIS A 80 -26.18 -5.78 6.74
C HIS A 80 -26.56 -5.63 6.54
#